data_640ce509c4e60e483280d64a366587e8
#
_entry.id   640ce509c4e60e483280d64a366587e8
#
_cell.length_a   1.000
_cell.length_b   1.000
_cell.length_c   1.000
_cell.angle_alpha   90.00
_cell.angle_beta   90.00
_cell.angle_gamma   90.00
#
_symmetry.space_group_name_H-M   'P 1'
#
loop_
_entity.id
_entity.type
_entity.pdbx_description
1 polymer ?
#
loop_
_entity_poly.entity_id
_entity_poly.type
_entity_poly.pdbx_seq_one_letter_code
_entity_poly.pdbx_strand_id
1 'polypeptide(L)'
;TGGMSDVYAATDELLGRDVAVKMMRRDLARDTTFLERFRREAQNAAKLNHPAIVAVYDTGQTPDEDGAVPYIVMERVHGDTLRDIIQESGKMSLTDAASIMSQVCSALYFSHEAGIIHRDIKPANVMITNTGAVKVMDFGIARALSDSSSAMTQTAAVIGTAQ
;
A
#
# COMPACT_ATOMS: atom_id res chain seq x y z
N THR A 1 -6.20 -7.64 5.77
CA THR A 1 -7.47 -7.61 5.03
C THR A 1 -7.95 -6.19 4.91
N GLY A 2 -7.68 -5.54 3.80
CA GLY A 2 -8.25 -4.25 3.43
C GLY A 2 -9.63 -4.43 2.83
N GLY A 3 -10.47 -3.38 2.81
CA GLY A 3 -11.86 -3.46 2.36
C GLY A 3 -12.07 -3.92 0.91
N MET A 4 -11.08 -3.83 0.01
CA MET A 4 -11.21 -4.16 -1.42
C MET A 4 -10.45 -5.40 -1.85
N SER A 5 -9.49 -5.87 -1.07
CA SER A 5 -8.59 -6.96 -1.48
C SER A 5 -8.08 -7.76 -0.31
N ASP A 6 -7.66 -8.97 -0.60
CA ASP A 6 -6.98 -9.87 0.33
C ASP A 6 -5.54 -10.10 -0.14
N VAL A 7 -4.61 -10.25 0.80
CA VAL A 7 -3.19 -10.47 0.51
C VAL A 7 -2.78 -11.86 0.94
N TYR A 8 -2.12 -12.58 0.05
CA TYR A 8 -1.65 -13.96 0.27
C TYR A 8 -0.14 -14.04 0.10
N ALA A 9 0.49 -14.85 0.94
CA ALA A 9 1.85 -15.29 0.70
C ALA A 9 1.85 -16.37 -0.39
N ALA A 10 2.75 -16.26 -1.34
CA ALA A 10 2.84 -17.20 -2.47
C ALA A 10 4.30 -17.38 -2.90
N THR A 11 4.50 -18.33 -3.82
CA THR A 11 5.78 -18.56 -4.46
C THR A 11 5.64 -18.37 -5.96
N ASP A 12 6.49 -17.54 -6.54
CA ASP A 12 6.65 -17.44 -7.98
C ASP A 12 7.44 -18.66 -8.45
N GLU A 13 6.77 -19.61 -9.05
CA GLU A 13 7.39 -20.88 -9.47
C GLU A 13 8.37 -20.69 -10.63
N LEU A 14 8.12 -19.73 -11.50
CA LEU A 14 8.96 -19.44 -12.65
C LEU A 14 10.32 -18.87 -12.25
N LEU A 15 10.33 -17.95 -11.29
CA LEU A 15 11.55 -17.29 -10.83
C LEU A 15 12.08 -17.85 -9.49
N GLY A 16 11.32 -18.74 -8.85
CA GLY A 16 11.72 -19.40 -7.61
C GLY A 16 11.85 -18.45 -6.42
N ARG A 17 10.95 -17.50 -6.29
CA ARG A 17 11.01 -16.50 -5.21
C ARG A 17 9.70 -16.35 -4.47
N ASP A 18 9.80 -15.98 -3.20
CA ASP A 18 8.65 -15.61 -2.39
C ASP A 18 8.06 -14.27 -2.84
N VAL A 19 6.73 -14.23 -2.92
CA VAL A 19 5.98 -13.05 -3.29
C VAL A 19 4.76 -12.87 -2.41
N ALA A 20 4.19 -11.67 -2.40
CA ALA A 20 2.85 -11.42 -1.89
C ALA A 20 1.91 -11.20 -3.08
N VAL A 21 0.74 -11.78 -3.04
CA VAL A 21 -0.30 -11.62 -4.07
C VAL A 21 -1.49 -10.90 -3.44
N LYS A 22 -1.79 -9.74 -3.97
CA LYS A 22 -2.96 -8.95 -3.59
C LYS A 22 -4.07 -9.22 -4.59
N MET A 23 -5.12 -9.90 -4.15
CA MET A 23 -6.26 -10.25 -4.98
C MET A 23 -7.45 -9.37 -4.65
N MET A 24 -8.09 -8.86 -5.68
CA MET A 24 -9.34 -8.14 -5.51
C MET A 24 -10.43 -9.09 -5.02
N ARG A 25 -11.30 -8.62 -4.12
CA ARG A 25 -12.45 -9.41 -3.68
C ARG A 25 -13.40 -9.65 -4.85
N ARG A 26 -13.93 -10.88 -4.95
CA ARG A 26 -14.81 -11.30 -6.05
C ARG A 26 -16.07 -10.45 -6.18
N ASP A 27 -16.66 -10.06 -5.04
CA ASP A 27 -17.86 -9.23 -4.99
C ASP A 27 -17.61 -7.82 -5.56
N LEU A 28 -16.36 -7.34 -5.55
CA LEU A 28 -15.96 -6.04 -6.07
C LEU A 28 -15.39 -6.10 -7.49
N ALA A 29 -15.00 -7.28 -7.98
CA ALA A 29 -14.39 -7.45 -9.30
C ALA A 29 -15.35 -7.12 -10.46
N ARG A 30 -16.65 -7.10 -10.21
CA ARG A 30 -17.68 -6.71 -11.18
C ARG A 30 -17.99 -5.21 -11.18
N ASP A 31 -17.55 -4.48 -10.16
CA ASP A 31 -17.72 -3.03 -10.09
C ASP A 31 -16.57 -2.34 -10.84
N THR A 32 -16.91 -1.65 -11.93
CA THR A 32 -15.94 -0.98 -12.79
C THR A 32 -15.13 0.09 -12.06
N THR A 33 -15.71 0.77 -11.08
CA THR A 33 -15.02 1.79 -10.28
C THR A 33 -13.91 1.18 -9.43
N PHE A 34 -14.20 0.10 -8.72
CA PHE A 34 -13.18 -0.61 -7.93
C PHE A 34 -12.12 -1.26 -8.80
N LEU A 35 -12.50 -1.80 -9.94
CA LEU A 35 -11.58 -2.42 -10.89
C LEU A 35 -10.58 -1.40 -11.46
N GLU A 36 -11.06 -0.23 -11.84
CA GLU A 36 -10.20 0.86 -12.32
C GLU A 36 -9.24 1.37 -11.24
N ARG A 37 -9.72 1.50 -10.02
CA ARG A 37 -8.89 1.89 -8.87
C ARG A 37 -7.77 0.89 -8.61
N PHE A 38 -8.11 -0.40 -8.63
CA PHE A 38 -7.15 -1.48 -8.43
C PHE A 38 -6.06 -1.49 -9.51
N ARG A 39 -6.45 -1.33 -10.78
CA ARG A 39 -5.51 -1.24 -11.90
C ARG A 39 -4.61 -0.01 -11.81
N ARG A 40 -5.18 1.13 -11.43
CA ARG A 40 -4.41 2.37 -11.26
C ARG A 40 -3.41 2.27 -10.12
N GLU A 41 -3.78 1.63 -9.03
CA GLU A 41 -2.88 1.30 -7.93
C GLU A 41 -1.66 0.53 -8.43
N ALA A 42 -1.89 -0.55 -9.15
CA ALA A 42 -0.82 -1.37 -9.70
C ALA A 42 0.09 -0.58 -10.64
N GLN A 43 -0.48 0.23 -11.53
CA GLN A 43 0.27 1.06 -12.47
C GLN A 43 1.12 2.13 -11.76
N ASN A 44 0.57 2.78 -10.74
CA ASN A 44 1.29 3.79 -9.97
C ASN A 44 2.43 3.17 -9.15
N ALA A 45 2.14 2.08 -8.44
CA ALA A 45 3.14 1.39 -7.65
C ALA A 45 4.26 0.79 -8.51
N ALA A 46 3.97 0.32 -9.72
CA ALA A 46 4.96 -0.22 -10.65
C ALA A 46 5.99 0.83 -11.12
N LYS A 47 5.67 2.11 -11.04
CA LYS A 47 6.59 3.21 -11.38
C LYS A 47 7.60 3.50 -10.26
N LEU A 48 7.38 2.97 -9.06
CA LEU A 48 8.17 3.29 -7.88
C LEU A 48 9.19 2.18 -7.61
N ASN A 49 10.44 2.43 -7.96
CA ASN A 49 11.55 1.54 -7.67
C ASN A 49 12.47 2.22 -6.65
N HIS A 50 12.26 1.92 -5.37
CA HIS A 50 12.99 2.51 -4.25
C HIS A 50 13.15 1.48 -3.13
N PRO A 51 14.30 1.44 -2.42
CA PRO A 51 14.53 0.45 -1.37
C PRO A 51 13.53 0.48 -0.22
N ALA A 52 12.96 1.65 0.08
CA ALA A 52 11.99 1.83 1.16
C ALA A 52 10.52 1.79 0.69
N ILE A 53 10.28 1.30 -0.52
CA ILE A 53 8.94 1.11 -1.08
C ILE A 53 8.77 -0.34 -1.50
N VAL A 54 7.65 -0.96 -1.13
CA VAL A 54 7.32 -2.33 -1.57
C VAL A 54 7.23 -2.36 -3.09
N ALA A 55 8.03 -3.22 -3.72
CA ALA A 55 8.09 -3.34 -5.16
C ALA A 55 6.88 -4.10 -5.72
N VAL A 56 6.31 -3.62 -6.82
CA VAL A 56 5.34 -4.35 -7.62
C VAL A 56 6.08 -5.09 -8.73
N TYR A 57 5.87 -6.40 -8.81
CA TYR A 57 6.55 -7.25 -9.79
C TYR A 57 5.72 -7.50 -11.04
N ASP A 58 4.43 -7.70 -10.87
CA ASP A 58 3.54 -8.05 -11.98
C ASP A 58 2.07 -7.82 -11.61
N THR A 59 1.20 -7.89 -12.61
CA THR A 59 -0.24 -7.87 -12.45
C THR A 59 -0.89 -8.82 -13.44
N GLY A 60 -2.03 -9.37 -13.09
CA GLY A 60 -2.75 -10.30 -13.96
C GLY A 60 -4.19 -10.47 -13.52
N GLN A 61 -4.84 -11.46 -14.14
CA GLN A 61 -6.20 -11.85 -13.83
C GLN A 61 -6.28 -13.38 -13.78
N THR A 62 -7.07 -13.90 -12.84
CA THR A 62 -7.35 -15.33 -12.81
C THR A 62 -8.26 -15.72 -13.97
N PRO A 63 -8.05 -16.88 -14.59
CA PRO A 63 -9.04 -17.45 -15.51
C PRO A 63 -10.19 -18.04 -14.69
N ASP A 64 -11.27 -17.31 -14.57
CA ASP A 64 -12.43 -17.75 -13.80
C ASP A 64 -13.67 -17.82 -14.70
N GLU A 65 -14.40 -18.92 -14.63
CA GLU A 65 -15.66 -19.11 -15.35
C GLU A 65 -16.72 -18.11 -14.87
N ASP A 66 -16.63 -17.69 -13.62
CA ASP A 66 -17.54 -16.72 -13.00
C ASP A 66 -17.09 -15.26 -13.12
N GLY A 67 -16.04 -14.99 -13.88
CA GLY A 67 -15.44 -13.68 -14.08
C GLY A 67 -14.01 -13.58 -13.56
N ALA A 68 -13.15 -12.94 -14.33
CA ALA A 68 -11.74 -12.79 -14.00
C ALA A 68 -11.55 -11.92 -12.76
N VAL A 69 -10.72 -12.38 -11.82
CA VAL A 69 -10.34 -11.64 -10.63
C VAL A 69 -8.94 -11.04 -10.82
N PRO A 70 -8.79 -9.71 -10.80
CA PRO A 70 -7.48 -9.08 -10.94
C PRO A 70 -6.64 -9.27 -9.68
N TYR A 71 -5.33 -9.41 -9.88
CA TYR A 71 -4.36 -9.52 -8.80
C TYR A 71 -3.08 -8.73 -9.11
N ILE A 72 -2.37 -8.39 -8.06
CA ILE A 72 -1.05 -7.74 -8.09
C ILE A 72 -0.04 -8.65 -7.40
N VAL A 73 1.07 -8.92 -8.08
CA VAL A 73 2.22 -9.64 -7.49
C VAL A 73 3.23 -8.62 -7.03
N MET A 74 3.62 -8.70 -5.77
CA MET A 74 4.52 -7.74 -5.16
C MET A 74 5.55 -8.41 -4.27
N GLU A 75 6.53 -7.61 -3.86
CA GLU A 75 7.53 -8.00 -2.88
C GLU A 75 6.86 -8.49 -1.61
N ARG A 76 7.30 -9.65 -1.12
CA ARG A 76 6.93 -10.13 0.21
C ARG A 76 7.91 -9.57 1.23
N VAL A 77 7.41 -8.76 2.14
CA VAL A 77 8.22 -8.17 3.20
C VAL A 77 8.19 -9.08 4.43
N HIS A 78 9.36 -9.50 4.88
CA HIS A 78 9.54 -10.28 6.11
C HIS A 78 9.78 -9.33 7.29
N GLY A 79 8.74 -9.08 8.07
CA GLY A 79 8.75 -8.16 9.19
C GLY A 79 7.33 -7.87 9.67
N ASP A 80 7.19 -6.83 10.47
CA ASP A 80 5.94 -6.41 11.07
C ASP A 80 5.56 -5.00 10.61
N THR A 81 4.28 -4.68 10.70
CA THR A 81 3.85 -3.28 10.50
C THR A 81 4.29 -2.43 11.68
N LEU A 82 4.53 -1.16 11.43
CA LEU A 82 4.83 -0.20 12.50
C LEU A 82 3.70 -0.14 13.53
N ARG A 83 2.45 -0.31 13.09
CA ARG A 83 1.29 -0.41 13.99
C ARG A 83 1.44 -1.56 14.99
N ASP A 84 1.79 -2.76 14.52
CA ASP A 84 1.95 -3.92 15.39
C ASP A 84 3.10 -3.74 16.37
N ILE A 85 4.21 -3.18 15.90
CA ILE A 85 5.38 -2.88 16.75
C ILE A 85 5.01 -1.90 17.86
N ILE A 86 4.29 -0.83 17.56
CA ILE A 86 3.83 0.16 18.54
C ILE A 86 2.88 -0.48 19.56
N GLN A 87 1.96 -1.34 19.11
CA GLN A 87 1.01 -2.03 20.00
C GLN A 87 1.71 -3.00 20.94
N GLU A 88 2.73 -3.71 20.48
CA GLU A 88 3.48 -4.68 21.30
C GLU A 88 4.47 -4.01 22.25
N SER A 89 5.20 -3.00 21.78
CA SER A 89 6.29 -2.38 22.52
C SER A 89 5.90 -1.13 23.32
N GLY A 90 4.74 -0.55 23.03
CA GLY A 90 4.22 0.68 23.64
C GLY A 90 4.97 1.92 23.24
N LYS A 91 6.24 2.04 23.57
CA LYS A 91 7.08 3.20 23.25
C LYS A 91 8.30 2.79 22.42
N MET A 92 8.62 3.63 21.46
CA MET A 92 9.81 3.52 20.64
C MET A 92 10.84 4.57 21.08
N SER A 93 12.15 4.24 20.98
CA SER A 93 13.19 5.22 21.21
C SER A 93 13.14 6.36 20.19
N LEU A 94 13.59 7.55 20.57
CA LEU A 94 13.66 8.69 19.66
C LEU A 94 14.58 8.40 18.47
N THR A 95 15.67 7.69 18.70
CA THR A 95 16.61 7.31 17.63
C THR A 95 15.96 6.39 16.60
N ASP A 96 15.23 5.37 17.04
CA ASP A 96 14.52 4.45 16.15
C ASP A 96 13.40 5.17 15.39
N ALA A 97 12.62 6.00 16.09
CA ALA A 97 11.56 6.79 15.47
C ALA A 97 12.11 7.74 14.40
N ALA A 98 13.20 8.43 14.68
CA ALA A 98 13.85 9.33 13.74
C ALA A 98 14.38 8.58 12.51
N SER A 99 14.99 7.41 12.70
CA SER A 99 15.46 6.56 11.61
C SER A 99 14.32 6.10 10.70
N ILE A 100 13.22 5.65 11.29
CA ILE A 100 12.03 5.22 10.55
C ILE A 100 11.44 6.40 9.76
N MET A 101 11.27 7.54 10.40
CA MET A 101 10.70 8.72 9.73
C MET A 101 11.61 9.24 8.61
N SER A 102 12.91 9.19 8.77
CA SER A 102 13.86 9.55 7.71
C SER A 102 13.70 8.66 6.47
N GLN A 103 13.57 7.36 6.67
CA GLN A 103 13.35 6.42 5.57
C GLN A 103 11.98 6.61 4.91
N VAL A 104 10.92 6.83 5.69
CA VAL A 104 9.59 7.14 5.16
C VAL A 104 9.61 8.43 4.33
N CYS A 105 10.27 9.49 4.82
CA CYS A 105 10.40 10.74 4.07
C CYS A 105 11.17 10.56 2.77
N SER A 106 12.22 9.74 2.76
CA SER A 106 12.97 9.41 1.54
C SER A 106 12.08 8.72 0.51
N ALA A 107 11.26 7.76 0.95
CA ALA A 107 10.30 7.07 0.08
C ALA A 107 9.25 8.03 -0.49
N LEU A 108 8.69 8.91 0.36
CA LEU A 108 7.70 9.90 -0.06
C LEU A 108 8.29 10.94 -1.01
N TYR A 109 9.49 11.40 -0.76
CA TYR A 109 10.18 12.32 -1.67
C TYR A 109 10.33 11.69 -3.05
N PHE A 110 10.78 10.44 -3.12
CA PHE A 110 10.90 9.70 -4.37
C PHE A 110 9.56 9.57 -5.11
N SER A 111 8.50 9.21 -4.39
CA SER A 111 7.17 9.07 -4.99
C SER A 111 6.62 10.41 -5.51
N HIS A 112 6.84 11.49 -4.76
CA HIS A 112 6.40 12.83 -5.17
C HIS A 112 7.15 13.32 -6.43
N GLU A 113 8.43 13.04 -6.54
CA GLU A 113 9.21 13.32 -7.76
C GLU A 113 8.69 12.53 -8.97
N ALA A 114 8.14 11.34 -8.75
CA ALA A 114 7.45 10.54 -9.77
C ALA A 114 5.99 10.96 -10.03
N GLY A 115 5.51 12.00 -9.36
CA GLY A 115 4.14 12.49 -9.49
C GLY A 115 3.10 11.68 -8.73
N ILE A 116 3.53 10.85 -7.78
CA ILE A 116 2.63 9.96 -7.02
C ILE A 116 2.60 10.36 -5.56
N ILE A 117 1.40 10.65 -5.07
CA ILE A 117 1.15 11.03 -3.67
C ILE A 117 0.51 9.83 -2.95
N HIS A 118 1.05 9.45 -1.80
CA HIS A 118 0.59 8.28 -1.06
C HIS A 118 -0.87 8.42 -0.57
N ARG A 119 -1.19 9.54 0.05
CA ARG A 119 -2.52 9.93 0.57
C ARG A 119 -3.04 9.14 1.77
N ASP A 120 -2.36 8.10 2.22
CA ASP A 120 -2.80 7.28 3.36
C ASP A 120 -1.61 6.79 4.20
N ILE A 121 -0.66 7.66 4.52
CA ILE A 121 0.46 7.33 5.39
C ILE A 121 -0.03 7.16 6.83
N LYS A 122 0.18 5.96 7.34
CA LYS A 122 -0.17 5.57 8.70
C LYS A 122 0.68 4.37 9.13
N PRO A 123 0.79 4.07 10.43
CA PRO A 123 1.61 2.95 10.91
C PRO A 123 1.26 1.59 10.30
N ALA A 124 0.01 1.36 9.93
CA ALA A 124 -0.42 0.11 9.28
C ALA A 124 0.14 -0.04 7.84
N ASN A 125 0.54 1.05 7.20
CA ASN A 125 1.09 1.07 5.83
C ASN A 125 2.60 1.23 5.80
N VAL A 126 3.27 1.09 6.93
CA VAL A 126 4.73 1.09 7.04
C VAL A 126 5.17 -0.23 7.66
N MET A 127 5.99 -0.99 6.94
CA MET A 127 6.57 -2.22 7.46
C MET A 127 8.02 -2.02 7.86
N ILE A 128 8.42 -2.72 8.92
CA ILE A 128 9.79 -2.77 9.39
C ILE A 128 10.27 -4.20 9.19
N THR A 129 11.32 -4.38 8.39
CA THR A 129 11.90 -5.69 8.13
C THR A 129 12.63 -6.22 9.36
N ASN A 130 12.96 -7.51 9.35
CA ASN A 130 13.74 -8.15 10.41
C ASN A 130 15.15 -7.55 10.59
N THR A 131 15.64 -6.82 9.58
CA THR A 131 16.93 -6.11 9.63
C THR A 131 16.79 -4.63 9.98
N GLY A 132 15.59 -4.16 10.28
CA GLY A 132 15.30 -2.77 10.64
C GLY A 132 15.08 -1.81 9.46
N ALA A 133 14.99 -2.31 8.23
CA ALA A 133 14.69 -1.49 7.06
C ALA A 133 13.19 -1.15 6.97
N VAL A 134 12.88 0.04 6.50
CA VAL A 134 11.50 0.50 6.27
C VAL A 134 11.04 0.10 4.88
N LYS A 135 9.78 -0.34 4.78
CA LYS A 135 9.07 -0.56 3.52
C LYS A 135 7.70 0.10 3.58
N VAL A 136 7.50 1.14 2.81
CA VAL A 136 6.19 1.80 2.67
C VAL A 136 5.35 1.04 1.64
N MET A 137 4.11 0.79 1.97
CA MET A 137 3.18 0.05 1.12
C MET A 137 1.86 0.78 0.91
N ASP A 138 1.03 0.29 0.01
CA ASP A 138 -0.29 0.81 -0.32
C ASP A 138 -0.28 2.27 -0.80
N PHE A 139 0.60 2.54 -1.78
CA PHE A 139 0.75 3.87 -2.36
C PHE A 139 -0.50 4.35 -3.08
N GLY A 140 -1.05 5.41 -2.60
CA GLY A 140 -1.91 6.39 -3.24
C GLY A 140 -3.16 5.97 -3.93
N ILE A 141 -3.53 5.02 -3.54
CA ILE A 141 -4.30 4.08 -4.14
C ILE A 141 -5.69 4.54 -4.35
N ALA A 142 -6.41 4.52 -4.88
CA ALA A 142 -7.84 4.38 -5.03
C ALA A 142 -8.70 5.57 -4.66
N ARG A 143 -8.13 6.73 -4.51
CA ARG A 143 -8.96 7.92 -4.51
C ARG A 143 -8.98 8.52 -5.90
N ALA A 144 -10.07 8.30 -6.62
CA ALA A 144 -10.35 9.04 -7.84
C ALA A 144 -10.29 10.55 -7.55
N LEU A 145 -9.94 11.34 -8.55
CA LEU A 145 -9.95 12.81 -8.41
C LEU A 145 -11.29 13.35 -7.88
N SER A 146 -12.39 12.64 -8.11
CA SER A 146 -13.69 12.93 -7.53
C SER A 146 -13.78 12.74 -6.02
N ASP A 147 -12.96 11.82 -5.46
CA ASP A 147 -12.92 11.60 -4.01
C ASP A 147 -12.01 12.61 -3.30
N SER A 148 -11.10 13.27 -3.99
CA SER A 148 -10.25 14.31 -3.42
C SER A 148 -11.06 15.56 -3.06
N SER A 149 -12.14 15.86 -3.76
CA SER A 149 -13.05 16.95 -3.42
C SER A 149 -13.89 16.63 -2.19
N SER A 150 -14.36 15.40 -2.03
CA SER A 150 -15.11 14.98 -0.84
C SER A 150 -14.21 14.85 0.40
N ALA A 151 -12.95 14.41 0.22
CA ALA A 151 -11.97 14.33 1.31
C ALA A 151 -11.56 15.73 1.81
N MET A 152 -11.42 16.72 0.93
CA MET A 152 -11.18 18.11 1.31
C MET A 152 -12.35 18.69 2.07
N THR A 153 -13.58 18.36 1.69
CA THR A 153 -14.79 18.80 2.39
C THR A 153 -14.87 18.19 3.80
N GLN A 154 -14.51 16.93 3.98
CA GLN A 154 -14.46 16.28 5.29
C GLN A 154 -13.38 16.85 6.19
N THR A 155 -12.22 17.18 5.65
CA THR A 155 -11.13 17.79 6.42
C THR A 155 -11.52 19.20 6.86
N ALA A 156 -12.18 19.97 6.01
CA ALA A 156 -12.69 21.29 6.37
C ALA A 156 -13.78 21.23 7.45
N ALA A 157 -14.64 20.20 7.41
CA ALA A 157 -15.66 20.00 8.44
C ALA A 157 -15.08 19.64 9.82
N VAL A 158 -13.97 18.88 9.84
CA VAL A 158 -13.27 18.52 11.08
C VAL A 158 -12.55 19.73 11.69
N ILE A 159 -12.01 20.61 10.86
CA ILE A 159 -11.33 21.84 11.33
C ILE A 159 -12.34 22.87 11.82
N GLY A 160 -13.57 22.87 11.29
CA GLY A 160 -14.65 23.78 11.69
C GLY A 160 -15.30 23.48 13.04
N THR A 161 -15.04 22.34 13.67
CA THR A 161 -15.63 21.94 14.96
C THR A 161 -14.69 22.12 16.16
N ALA A 162 -13.51 22.68 15.96
CA ALA A 162 -12.58 23.04 17.04
C ALA A 162 -12.77 24.50 17.46
N GLN A 163 -13.94 24.82 18.02
CA GLN A 163 -14.18 26.01 18.84
C GLN A 163 -14.76 25.61 20.18
#